data_365b58e0afdc1a405e3f4dcf7999715e
#
_entry.id   365b58e0afdc1a405e3f4dcf7999715e
#
_cell.length_a   1.000
_cell.length_b   1.000
_cell.length_c   1.000
_cell.angle_alpha   90.00
_cell.angle_beta   90.00
_cell.angle_gamma   90.00
#
_symmetry.space_group_name_H-M   'P 1'
#
loop_
_entity.id
_entity.type
_entity.pdbx_description
1 polymer ?
#
loop_
_entity_poly.entity_id
_entity_poly.type
_entity_poly.pdbx_seq_one_letter_code
_entity_poly.pdbx_strand_id
1 'polypeptide(L)' 'MENNKYFYCYSYKLMHFLKSYGLHYLHKGTNLNSKSKYYLFEKS' A
#
# COMPACT_ATOMS: atom_id res chain seq x y z
N MET A 1 -2.38 -18.25 11.21
CA MET A 1 -2.26 -17.86 10.90
C MET A 1 -2.09 -16.90 10.54
N GLU A 2 -1.72 -16.43 10.18
CA GLU A 2 -1.59 -15.59 9.83
C GLU A 2 -1.97 -15.04 9.09
N ASN A 3 -2.18 -14.74 9.02
CA ASN A 3 -2.87 -14.22 8.32
C ASN A 3 -2.91 -12.84 8.07
N ASN A 4 -2.24 -11.99 8.57
CA ASN A 4 -2.12 -10.59 8.37
C ASN A 4 -1.34 -10.36 7.15
N LYS A 5 -1.99 -10.16 6.08
CA LYS A 5 -1.33 -10.02 4.82
C LYS A 5 -1.39 -8.58 4.41
N TYR A 6 -0.39 -7.86 4.80
CA TYR A 6 -0.28 -6.46 4.44
C TYR A 6 0.98 -6.26 3.63
N PHE A 7 0.98 -5.25 2.79
CA PHE A 7 2.19 -4.94 2.04
C PHE A 7 2.22 -3.44 1.78
N TYR A 8 3.42 -2.91 1.67
CA TYR A 8 3.62 -1.51 1.39
C TYR A 8 3.78 -1.31 -0.09
N CYS A 9 3.07 -0.33 -0.62
CA CYS A 9 3.17 0.01 -2.02
C CYS A 9 3.82 1.38 -2.11
N TYR A 10 4.98 1.43 -2.76
CA TYR A 10 5.72 2.68 -2.88
C TYR A 10 5.55 3.29 -4.26
N SER A 11 4.80 2.65 -5.14
CA SER A 11 4.61 3.13 -6.48
C SER A 11 3.23 3.75 -6.62
N TYR A 12 3.20 4.98 -7.05
CA TYR A 12 1.93 5.66 -7.25
C TYR A 12 1.11 4.97 -8.34
N LYS A 13 1.78 4.56 -9.40
CA LYS A 13 1.09 3.87 -10.48
C LYS A 13 0.53 2.53 -10.02
N LEU A 14 1.31 1.82 -9.24
CA LEU A 14 0.85 0.54 -8.73
C LEU A 14 -0.30 0.74 -7.76
N MET A 15 -0.26 1.80 -6.98
CA MET A 15 -1.34 2.09 -6.05
C MET A 15 -2.64 2.30 -6.81
N HIS A 16 -2.59 3.06 -7.89
CA HIS A 16 -3.78 3.28 -8.70
C HIS A 16 -4.28 1.99 -9.33
N PHE A 17 -3.34 1.17 -9.77
CA PHE A 17 -3.69 -0.10 -10.37
C PHE A 17 -4.41 -0.99 -9.35
N LEU A 18 -3.91 -1.03 -8.13
CA LEU A 18 -4.52 -1.85 -7.09
C LEU A 18 -5.89 -1.33 -6.72
N LYS A 19 -6.06 -0.02 -6.71
CA LYS A 19 -7.36 0.54 -6.39
C LYS A 19 -8.38 0.20 -7.48
N SER A 20 -7.96 0.21 -8.71
CA SER A 20 -8.90 -0.15 -9.76
C SER A 20 -9.24 -1.63 -9.74
N TYR A 21 -8.42 -2.41 -9.05
CA TYR A 21 -8.70 -3.81 -8.84
C TYR A 21 -9.75 -4.03 -7.76
N GLY A 22 -10.07 -2.98 -7.03
CA GLY A 22 -11.02 -3.09 -5.94
C GLY A 22 -10.38 -3.13 -4.58
N LEU A 23 -9.07 -2.99 -4.51
CA LEU A 23 -8.37 -2.97 -3.25
C LEU A 23 -8.33 -1.56 -2.70
N HIS A 24 -8.25 -1.46 -1.40
CA HIS A 24 -8.17 -0.18 -0.74
C HIS A 24 -6.97 -0.18 0.19
N TYR A 25 -6.31 0.96 0.28
CA TYR A 25 -5.22 1.04 1.24
C TYR A 25 -5.79 1.39 2.60
N LEU A 26 -5.16 0.84 3.62
CA LEU A 26 -5.59 1.05 5.00
C LEU A 26 -4.96 2.29 5.60
N HIS A 27 -3.77 2.63 5.11
CA HIS A 27 -3.02 3.70 5.69
C HIS A 27 -2.02 4.21 4.65
N LYS A 28 -1.71 5.47 4.72
CA LYS A 28 -0.71 6.03 3.84
C LYS A 28 0.19 6.92 4.66
N GLY A 29 1.40 7.08 4.19
CA GLY A 29 2.34 7.92 4.91
C GLY A 29 3.51 8.26 4.04
N THR A 30 4.50 8.87 4.66
CA THR A 30 5.72 9.25 3.96
C THR A 30 6.90 8.75 4.75
N ASN A 31 7.80 8.06 4.06
CA ASN A 31 9.03 7.61 4.69
C ASN A 31 9.96 8.81 4.81
N LEU A 32 10.28 9.17 6.03
CA LEU A 32 11.08 10.37 6.26
C LEU A 32 12.52 10.20 5.79
N ASN A 33 13.01 8.98 5.78
CA ASN A 33 14.38 8.73 5.35
C ASN A 33 14.56 8.90 3.87
N SER A 34 13.64 8.34 3.11
CA SER A 34 13.73 8.41 1.66
C SER A 34 12.78 9.42 1.05
N LYS A 35 11.91 9.99 1.88
CA LYS A 35 10.91 10.94 1.45
C LYS A 35 10.00 10.34 0.38
N SER A 36 9.80 9.05 0.47
CA SER A 36 8.94 8.33 -0.44
C SER A 36 7.59 8.11 0.20
N LYS A 37 6.55 8.28 -0.57
CA LYS A 37 5.21 8.01 -0.09
C LYS A 37 4.93 6.52 -0.18
N TYR A 38 4.19 6.01 0.77
CA TYR A 38 3.83 4.61 0.75
C TYR A 38 2.35 4.46 1.08
N TYR A 39 1.81 3.36 0.65
CA TYR A 39 0.42 3.01 0.91
C TYR A 39 0.39 1.59 1.43
N LEU A 40 -0.27 1.38 2.54
CA LEU A 40 -0.37 0.05 3.14
C LEU A 40 -1.65 -0.60 2.68
N PHE A 41 -1.51 -1.67 1.93
CA PHE A 41 -2.66 -2.40 1.41
C PHE A 41 -2.82 -3.70 2.18
N GLU A 42 -4.04 -4.13 2.27
CA GLU A 42 -4.33 -5.42 2.86
C GLU A 42 -4.52 -6.44 1.75
N LYS A 43 -3.77 -7.51 1.84
CA LYS A 43 -3.90 -8.62 0.92
C LYS A 43 -4.85 -9.62 1.53
N SER A 44 -5.79 -10.05 0.79
CA SER A 44 -6.69 -11.06 1.35
C SER A 44 -6.69 -12.32 0.51
#